data_4f59074359eef36b8b04c77f6adabfec
#
_entry.id   4f59074359eef36b8b04c77f6adabfec
#
_cell.length_a   1.000
_cell.length_b   1.000
_cell.length_c   1.000
_cell.angle_alpha   90.00
_cell.angle_beta   90.00
_cell.angle_gamma   90.00
#
_symmetry.space_group_name_H-M   'P 1'
#
loop_
_entity.id
_entity.type
_entity.pdbx_description
1 polymer ?
#
loop_
_entity_poly.entity_id
_entity_poly.type
_entity_poly.pdbx_seq_one_letter_code
_entity_poly.pdbx_strand_id
1 'polypeptide(L)'
;MAAAPWWRGAVVYQVYVRSFCDSNGDGQGDFPGLISKLDYIRALGVDAIWLSPIHPSPNRDWGYDVSDYEGVHPDYGTLEDFQRLLDAAHARGLKIILDEVLAHTSDEHAWFAASRDGDAGKRDWYVWAPPKDDGTVPNNWLSVFGGPAWSYQPARRQYYHHKFLRQQPKLNWMNGAAREEALKVLDLWLQRGVDGFRLDVANAFLHDAQLRDNPAIPADQRGAVEWSAAANMQRHIHDSNLEENKAVLDVIRRRVEAASPSARSATEGEVPVAALAMRRAEGDIKNSDRFVFGEFSEEFERSGCYLPSDKGLHAGYNFALLAATDAAAIRAHLETLAKYPDHWPCISFSNHDVIRTATRFGAGSAKVMLALLCALRGTLLLYQGEELGLPEVELRRDQLKDPVGDLYYPLFKGRDGCRTPMPWDAAKPHLGFTTGSPWLPTGPAHQALAVSEQERDGGSALAYTRRLLEARQRHPALRNGSLSLLSGEALAFVREDGEERIACVFNLSEREVMQALPGSCSPLDLGTGQAVLSGSRLTLGPFSAWFGALSPAAR
;
A
#
# COMPACT_ATOMS: atom_id res chain seq x y z
N MET A 1 1.97 2.38 -31.43
CA MET A 1 2.26 1.73 -30.13
C MET A 1 0.94 1.60 -29.38
N ALA A 2 0.67 0.46 -28.72
CA ALA A 2 -0.51 0.32 -27.88
C ALA A 2 -0.40 1.32 -26.70
N ALA A 3 -1.52 1.93 -26.29
CA ALA A 3 -1.54 2.83 -25.15
C ALA A 3 -1.06 2.09 -23.90
N ALA A 4 -0.29 2.78 -23.05
CA ALA A 4 0.13 2.21 -21.76
C ALA A 4 -1.11 1.91 -20.90
N PRO A 5 -1.11 0.84 -20.08
CA PRO A 5 -2.23 0.56 -19.20
C PRO A 5 -2.43 1.72 -18.20
N TRP A 6 -3.68 1.97 -17.81
CA TRP A 6 -4.08 3.15 -17.02
C TRP A 6 -3.29 3.30 -15.70
N TRP A 7 -2.97 2.17 -15.06
CA TRP A 7 -2.27 2.14 -13.77
C TRP A 7 -0.80 2.55 -13.87
N ARG A 8 -0.21 2.50 -15.05
CA ARG A 8 1.18 2.91 -15.25
C ARG A 8 1.29 4.42 -15.13
N GLY A 9 2.03 4.88 -14.11
CA GLY A 9 2.17 6.30 -13.79
C GLY A 9 0.95 6.93 -13.10
N ALA A 10 -0.07 6.14 -12.79
CA ALA A 10 -1.24 6.59 -12.05
C ALA A 10 -0.93 7.00 -10.61
N VAL A 11 -1.86 7.72 -10.02
CA VAL A 11 -1.87 8.05 -8.59
C VAL A 11 -3.07 7.37 -7.95
N VAL A 12 -2.81 6.54 -6.95
CA VAL A 12 -3.80 5.80 -6.18
C VAL A 12 -3.89 6.43 -4.79
N TYR A 13 -5.07 6.88 -4.40
CA TYR A 13 -5.32 7.46 -3.10
C TYR A 13 -5.77 6.37 -2.12
N GLN A 14 -4.97 6.09 -1.09
CA GLN A 14 -5.32 5.09 -0.09
C GLN A 14 -6.27 5.69 0.95
N VAL A 15 -7.42 5.05 1.11
CA VAL A 15 -8.45 5.40 2.08
C VAL A 15 -8.56 4.29 3.14
N TYR A 16 -8.29 4.66 4.39
CA TYR A 16 -8.63 3.88 5.57
C TYR A 16 -10.06 4.26 5.99
N VAL A 17 -11.05 3.50 5.51
CA VAL A 17 -12.48 3.85 5.56
C VAL A 17 -12.91 4.30 6.96
N ARG A 18 -12.55 3.53 7.99
CA ARG A 18 -12.87 3.79 9.41
C ARG A 18 -12.49 5.20 9.89
N SER A 19 -11.47 5.81 9.31
CA SER A 19 -10.93 7.13 9.67
C SER A 19 -11.21 8.21 8.63
N PHE A 20 -12.01 7.94 7.61
CA PHE A 20 -12.17 8.89 6.51
C PHE A 20 -13.30 9.88 6.75
N CYS A 21 -14.55 9.42 6.86
CA CYS A 21 -15.71 10.26 7.16
C CYS A 21 -16.86 9.40 7.68
N ASP A 22 -17.41 9.75 8.82
CA ASP A 22 -18.56 9.12 9.45
C ASP A 22 -19.84 9.89 9.08
N SER A 23 -20.81 9.19 8.52
CA SER A 23 -22.09 9.78 8.10
C SER A 23 -23.22 9.56 9.10
N ASN A 24 -23.12 8.53 9.96
CA ASN A 24 -24.20 8.09 10.84
C ASN A 24 -24.01 8.51 12.31
N GLY A 25 -22.81 8.98 12.68
CA GLY A 25 -22.50 9.50 14.03
C GLY A 25 -22.09 8.42 15.02
N ASP A 26 -21.71 7.21 14.57
CA ASP A 26 -21.26 6.15 15.46
C ASP A 26 -19.77 6.25 15.82
N GLY A 27 -19.05 7.18 15.21
CA GLY A 27 -17.64 7.45 15.44
C GLY A 27 -16.69 6.72 14.51
N GLN A 28 -17.20 5.99 13.53
CA GLN A 28 -16.44 5.24 12.54
C GLN A 28 -16.82 5.71 11.13
N GLY A 29 -15.83 5.87 10.26
CA GLY A 29 -16.08 6.21 8.86
C GLY A 29 -16.77 5.08 8.12
N ASP A 30 -17.63 5.45 7.17
CA ASP A 30 -18.48 4.54 6.42
C ASP A 30 -18.53 4.87 4.92
N PHE A 31 -19.17 4.00 4.11
CA PHE A 31 -19.28 4.21 2.66
C PHE A 31 -20.11 5.44 2.30
N PRO A 32 -21.26 5.75 2.93
CA PRO A 32 -21.97 7.00 2.66
C PRO A 32 -21.13 8.24 2.95
N GLY A 33 -20.36 8.23 4.05
CA GLY A 33 -19.40 9.28 4.38
C GLY A 33 -18.32 9.43 3.30
N LEU A 34 -17.73 8.31 2.85
CA LEU A 34 -16.76 8.33 1.74
C LEU A 34 -17.39 8.86 0.44
N ILE A 35 -18.61 8.44 0.11
CA ILE A 35 -19.33 8.94 -1.08
C ILE A 35 -19.46 10.47 -1.01
N SER A 36 -19.73 11.03 0.16
CA SER A 36 -19.85 12.49 0.36
C SER A 36 -18.55 13.26 0.07
N LYS A 37 -17.41 12.56 0.03
CA LYS A 37 -16.07 13.13 -0.17
C LYS A 37 -15.43 12.78 -1.53
N LEU A 38 -16.13 12.08 -2.41
CA LEU A 38 -15.59 11.69 -3.72
C LEU A 38 -15.21 12.90 -4.59
N ASP A 39 -15.93 14.01 -4.48
CA ASP A 39 -15.59 15.24 -5.21
C ASP A 39 -14.26 15.84 -4.73
N TYR A 40 -13.99 15.79 -3.42
CA TYR A 40 -12.68 16.15 -2.87
C TYR A 40 -11.57 15.26 -3.44
N ILE A 41 -11.76 13.93 -3.41
CA ILE A 41 -10.78 12.99 -3.95
C ILE A 41 -10.56 13.22 -5.45
N ARG A 42 -11.64 13.43 -6.21
CA ARG A 42 -11.52 13.76 -7.64
C ARG A 42 -10.75 15.05 -7.87
N ALA A 43 -10.98 16.07 -7.04
CA ALA A 43 -10.30 17.37 -7.14
C ALA A 43 -8.81 17.31 -6.76
N LEU A 44 -8.34 16.26 -6.09
CA LEU A 44 -6.90 16.02 -5.91
C LEU A 44 -6.21 15.72 -7.25
N GLY A 45 -6.92 15.12 -8.22
CA GLY A 45 -6.34 14.68 -9.48
C GLY A 45 -5.79 13.26 -9.47
N VAL A 46 -6.30 12.40 -8.58
CA VAL A 46 -5.93 10.97 -8.51
C VAL A 46 -6.72 10.14 -9.52
N ASP A 47 -6.18 8.98 -9.90
CA ASP A 47 -6.76 8.07 -10.90
C ASP A 47 -7.61 6.96 -10.25
N ALA A 48 -7.29 6.56 -9.01
CA ALA A 48 -7.96 5.47 -8.32
C ALA A 48 -8.00 5.69 -6.79
N ILE A 49 -8.90 4.96 -6.14
CA ILE A 49 -8.98 4.84 -4.68
C ILE A 49 -8.61 3.40 -4.31
N TRP A 50 -7.68 3.23 -3.38
CA TRP A 50 -7.42 1.96 -2.69
C TRP A 50 -8.10 1.99 -1.34
N LEU A 51 -9.09 1.11 -1.13
CA LEU A 51 -9.75 0.92 0.14
C LEU A 51 -8.97 -0.10 0.97
N SER A 52 -8.50 0.27 2.16
CA SER A 52 -8.03 -0.70 3.18
C SER A 52 -9.16 -1.70 3.49
N PRO A 53 -8.89 -2.88 4.09
CA PRO A 53 -9.83 -4.00 4.12
C PRO A 53 -11.25 -3.59 4.52
N ILE A 54 -12.23 -4.03 3.72
CA ILE A 54 -13.65 -3.69 3.90
C ILE A 54 -14.51 -4.85 4.36
N HIS A 55 -13.94 -6.05 4.42
CA HIS A 55 -14.65 -7.28 4.75
C HIS A 55 -15.04 -7.36 6.22
N PRO A 56 -16.08 -8.16 6.58
CA PRO A 56 -16.37 -8.51 7.95
C PRO A 56 -15.12 -9.03 8.67
N SER A 57 -14.89 -8.49 9.84
CA SER A 57 -13.73 -8.79 10.68
C SER A 57 -14.09 -8.65 12.16
N PRO A 58 -13.60 -9.52 13.05
CA PRO A 58 -13.67 -9.31 14.49
C PRO A 58 -12.83 -8.11 14.98
N ASN A 59 -12.13 -7.41 14.09
CA ASN A 59 -11.26 -6.27 14.39
C ASN A 59 -10.11 -6.57 15.38
N ARG A 60 -9.58 -7.81 15.37
CA ARG A 60 -8.38 -8.15 16.14
C ARG A 60 -7.16 -7.44 15.55
N ASP A 61 -7.15 -7.28 14.22
CA ASP A 61 -6.17 -6.50 13.46
C ASP A 61 -6.87 -5.52 12.50
N TRP A 62 -7.97 -4.94 12.95
CA TRP A 62 -8.66 -3.81 12.32
C TRP A 62 -8.94 -3.98 10.81
N GLY A 63 -9.50 -5.15 10.45
CA GLY A 63 -9.89 -5.51 9.07
C GLY A 63 -8.97 -6.56 8.44
N TYR A 64 -7.72 -6.72 8.92
CA TYR A 64 -6.78 -7.70 8.39
C TYR A 64 -7.02 -9.13 8.93
N ASP A 65 -7.97 -9.34 9.80
CA ASP A 65 -8.48 -10.64 10.27
C ASP A 65 -9.87 -10.89 9.67
N VAL A 66 -9.92 -11.22 8.37
CA VAL A 66 -11.16 -11.39 7.60
C VAL A 66 -11.92 -12.64 8.05
N SER A 67 -13.20 -12.47 8.43
CA SER A 67 -14.09 -13.57 8.82
C SER A 67 -15.09 -13.99 7.74
N ASP A 68 -15.30 -13.15 6.73
CA ASP A 68 -16.17 -13.42 5.57
C ASP A 68 -15.72 -12.58 4.37
N TYR A 69 -15.38 -13.21 3.25
CA TYR A 69 -14.93 -12.53 2.03
C TYR A 69 -16.07 -12.05 1.12
N GLU A 70 -17.31 -12.47 1.36
CA GLU A 70 -18.43 -12.16 0.47
C GLU A 70 -19.17 -10.88 0.89
N GLY A 71 -19.03 -10.49 2.16
CA GLY A 71 -19.67 -9.33 2.76
C GLY A 71 -18.81 -8.10 2.87
N VAL A 72 -19.41 -7.03 3.39
CA VAL A 72 -18.73 -5.81 3.86
C VAL A 72 -18.89 -5.69 5.37
N HIS A 73 -17.94 -5.05 6.03
CA HIS A 73 -17.98 -4.84 7.48
C HIS A 73 -19.21 -3.98 7.85
N PRO A 74 -20.01 -4.40 8.84
CA PRO A 74 -21.25 -3.69 9.19
C PRO A 74 -21.04 -2.21 9.59
N ASP A 75 -19.87 -1.87 10.16
CA ASP A 75 -19.54 -0.47 10.47
C ASP A 75 -19.38 0.39 9.21
N TYR A 76 -19.12 -0.20 8.04
CA TYR A 76 -18.96 0.54 6.78
C TYR A 76 -20.26 0.65 5.97
N GLY A 77 -21.27 -0.15 6.31
CA GLY A 77 -22.56 -0.18 5.64
C GLY A 77 -22.92 -1.54 5.05
N THR A 78 -23.69 -1.55 3.98
CA THR A 78 -24.18 -2.75 3.30
C THR A 78 -23.48 -2.97 1.95
N LEU A 79 -23.73 -4.12 1.32
CA LEU A 79 -23.29 -4.36 -0.07
C LEU A 79 -23.91 -3.36 -1.06
N GLU A 80 -25.12 -2.90 -0.82
CA GLU A 80 -25.79 -1.85 -1.60
C GLU A 80 -25.08 -0.51 -1.43
N ASP A 81 -24.60 -0.18 -0.21
CA ASP A 81 -23.78 1.02 0.02
C ASP A 81 -22.46 0.95 -0.72
N PHE A 82 -21.81 -0.22 -0.70
CA PHE A 82 -20.60 -0.45 -1.49
C PHE A 82 -20.86 -0.31 -2.99
N GLN A 83 -21.96 -0.87 -3.52
CA GLN A 83 -22.30 -0.70 -4.93
C GLN A 83 -22.53 0.77 -5.29
N ARG A 84 -23.23 1.53 -4.40
CA ARG A 84 -23.39 2.98 -4.59
C ARG A 84 -22.06 3.73 -4.59
N LEU A 85 -21.13 3.33 -3.72
CA LEU A 85 -19.76 3.89 -3.72
C LEU A 85 -19.05 3.62 -5.05
N LEU A 86 -19.11 2.39 -5.53
CA LEU A 86 -18.49 1.97 -6.78
C LEU A 86 -19.03 2.76 -7.97
N ASP A 87 -20.36 2.84 -8.09
CA ASP A 87 -21.03 3.58 -9.17
C ASP A 87 -20.72 5.07 -9.11
N ALA A 88 -20.71 5.67 -7.91
CA ALA A 88 -20.41 7.08 -7.72
C ALA A 88 -18.94 7.43 -8.02
N ALA A 89 -18.00 6.53 -7.69
CA ALA A 89 -16.59 6.66 -8.03
C ALA A 89 -16.39 6.56 -9.54
N HIS A 90 -16.96 5.55 -10.19
CA HIS A 90 -16.87 5.35 -11.64
C HIS A 90 -17.49 6.53 -12.43
N ALA A 91 -18.62 7.07 -11.96
CA ALA A 91 -19.23 8.27 -12.57
C ALA A 91 -18.30 9.49 -12.55
N ARG A 92 -17.31 9.52 -11.63
CA ARG A 92 -16.28 10.56 -11.54
C ARG A 92 -14.97 10.19 -12.23
N GLY A 93 -14.92 9.04 -12.91
CA GLY A 93 -13.71 8.51 -13.55
C GLY A 93 -12.66 7.99 -12.57
N LEU A 94 -13.05 7.73 -11.31
CA LEU A 94 -12.19 7.12 -10.30
C LEU A 94 -12.35 5.60 -10.33
N LYS A 95 -11.24 4.87 -10.28
CA LYS A 95 -11.24 3.42 -10.16
C LYS A 95 -11.19 3.00 -8.69
N ILE A 96 -11.71 1.81 -8.39
CA ILE A 96 -11.71 1.25 -7.02
C ILE A 96 -10.84 0.01 -6.97
N ILE A 97 -9.89 0.01 -6.05
CA ILE A 97 -8.97 -1.10 -5.73
C ILE A 97 -9.29 -1.57 -4.32
N LEU A 98 -9.51 -2.88 -4.14
CA LEU A 98 -9.69 -3.47 -2.81
C LEU A 98 -8.39 -4.02 -2.25
N ASP A 99 -8.26 -3.94 -0.95
CA ASP A 99 -7.22 -4.61 -0.18
C ASP A 99 -7.67 -6.05 0.11
N GLU A 100 -6.96 -7.03 -0.47
CA GLU A 100 -7.31 -8.44 -0.32
C GLU A 100 -6.29 -9.19 0.54
N VAL A 101 -6.78 -9.69 1.65
CA VAL A 101 -6.01 -10.43 2.65
C VAL A 101 -6.18 -11.92 2.41
N LEU A 102 -5.43 -12.48 1.47
CA LEU A 102 -5.59 -13.89 1.06
C LEU A 102 -4.54 -14.85 1.65
N ALA A 103 -3.53 -14.33 2.36
CA ALA A 103 -2.49 -15.16 2.98
C ALA A 103 -2.96 -15.85 4.27
N HIS A 104 -3.97 -15.30 4.94
CA HIS A 104 -4.55 -15.80 6.18
C HIS A 104 -6.02 -15.37 6.29
N THR A 105 -6.75 -15.91 7.24
CA THR A 105 -8.11 -15.49 7.60
C THR A 105 -8.17 -15.17 9.08
N SER A 106 -9.32 -14.68 9.55
CA SER A 106 -9.64 -14.72 10.98
C SER A 106 -9.77 -16.18 11.47
N ASP A 107 -9.49 -16.43 12.74
CA ASP A 107 -9.81 -17.68 13.41
C ASP A 107 -11.33 -17.88 13.61
N GLU A 108 -12.13 -16.84 13.37
CA GLU A 108 -13.59 -16.87 13.33
C GLU A 108 -14.14 -17.17 11.92
N HIS A 109 -13.28 -17.25 10.89
CA HIS A 109 -13.71 -17.59 9.53
C HIS A 109 -14.23 -19.03 9.46
N ALA A 110 -15.34 -19.25 8.73
CA ALA A 110 -15.96 -20.56 8.59
C ALA A 110 -15.00 -21.64 8.04
N TRP A 111 -14.06 -21.27 7.18
CA TRP A 111 -13.05 -22.20 6.67
C TRP A 111 -12.12 -22.70 7.77
N PHE A 112 -11.68 -21.79 8.67
CA PHE A 112 -10.82 -22.20 9.78
C PHE A 112 -11.58 -23.05 10.80
N ALA A 113 -12.82 -22.68 11.13
CA ALA A 113 -13.68 -23.48 12.02
C ALA A 113 -13.83 -24.90 11.48
N ALA A 114 -14.18 -25.09 10.20
CA ALA A 114 -14.30 -26.39 9.57
C ALA A 114 -12.96 -27.17 9.58
N SER A 115 -11.84 -26.52 9.28
CA SER A 115 -10.50 -27.12 9.34
C SER A 115 -10.13 -27.55 10.76
N ARG A 116 -10.37 -26.68 11.76
CA ARG A 116 -10.15 -26.94 13.18
C ARG A 116 -10.96 -28.13 13.68
N ASP A 117 -12.22 -28.20 13.27
CA ASP A 117 -13.17 -29.22 13.76
C ASP A 117 -13.05 -30.55 12.98
N GLY A 118 -12.13 -30.64 12.02
CA GLY A 118 -11.75 -31.87 11.33
C GLY A 118 -12.62 -32.24 10.14
N ASP A 119 -13.34 -31.27 9.55
CA ASP A 119 -14.07 -31.48 8.27
C ASP A 119 -13.11 -32.04 7.20
N ALA A 120 -13.45 -33.19 6.65
CA ALA A 120 -12.61 -33.92 5.71
C ALA A 120 -12.29 -33.10 4.44
N GLY A 121 -13.19 -32.20 4.00
CA GLY A 121 -13.02 -31.36 2.83
C GLY A 121 -12.09 -30.15 3.09
N LYS A 122 -11.99 -29.70 4.33
CA LYS A 122 -11.22 -28.50 4.70
C LYS A 122 -10.07 -28.74 5.68
N ARG A 123 -9.85 -30.00 6.05
CA ARG A 123 -8.88 -30.37 7.08
C ARG A 123 -7.52 -29.72 6.91
N ASP A 124 -7.01 -29.66 5.68
CA ASP A 124 -5.65 -29.19 5.37
C ASP A 124 -5.67 -27.86 4.59
N TRP A 125 -6.74 -27.06 4.75
CA TRP A 125 -6.84 -25.73 4.17
C TRP A 125 -5.96 -24.71 4.88
N TYR A 126 -5.56 -25.01 6.12
CA TYR A 126 -4.61 -24.20 6.89
C TYR A 126 -3.33 -24.98 7.16
N VAL A 127 -2.29 -24.28 7.57
CA VAL A 127 -0.98 -24.90 7.84
C VAL A 127 -0.98 -25.47 9.25
N TRP A 128 -1.03 -26.78 9.34
CA TRP A 128 -1.02 -27.55 10.59
C TRP A 128 0.23 -28.40 10.70
N ALA A 129 0.76 -28.55 11.93
CA ALA A 129 1.86 -29.44 12.21
C ALA A 129 1.71 -30.11 13.59
N PRO A 130 2.18 -31.36 13.78
CA PRO A 130 2.24 -31.98 15.10
C PRO A 130 3.23 -31.23 15.99
N PRO A 131 3.07 -31.31 17.32
CA PRO A 131 4.13 -30.92 18.26
C PRO A 131 5.38 -31.77 18.04
N LYS A 132 6.55 -31.25 18.47
CA LYS A 132 7.73 -32.08 18.68
C LYS A 132 7.47 -33.09 19.81
N ASP A 133 8.33 -34.08 19.98
CA ASP A 133 8.18 -35.15 20.99
C ASP A 133 8.09 -34.60 22.41
N ASP A 134 8.68 -33.45 22.68
CA ASP A 134 8.64 -32.75 23.97
C ASP A 134 7.43 -31.81 24.12
N GLY A 135 6.53 -31.76 23.12
CA GLY A 135 5.35 -30.91 23.10
C GLY A 135 5.60 -29.48 22.61
N THR A 136 6.83 -29.10 22.26
CA THR A 136 7.16 -27.77 21.80
C THR A 136 6.70 -27.51 20.34
N VAL A 137 6.81 -26.24 19.90
CA VAL A 137 6.41 -25.79 18.56
C VAL A 137 7.21 -26.50 17.45
N PRO A 138 6.62 -26.66 16.25
CA PRO A 138 7.24 -27.42 15.14
C PRO A 138 8.63 -26.94 14.72
N ASN A 139 8.84 -25.61 14.71
CA ASN A 139 10.10 -24.99 14.31
C ASN A 139 10.28 -23.61 14.99
N ASN A 140 11.33 -22.88 14.59
CA ASN A 140 11.71 -21.61 15.21
C ASN A 140 11.04 -20.38 14.60
N TRP A 141 10.03 -20.51 13.72
CA TRP A 141 9.42 -19.34 13.06
C TRP A 141 8.78 -18.41 14.09
N LEU A 142 9.02 -17.11 13.90
CA LEU A 142 8.52 -16.05 14.77
C LEU A 142 7.41 -15.27 14.11
N SER A 143 6.42 -14.88 14.91
CA SER A 143 5.38 -13.96 14.51
C SER A 143 5.96 -12.55 14.35
N VAL A 144 5.49 -11.81 13.34
CA VAL A 144 5.82 -10.39 13.13
C VAL A 144 5.38 -9.56 14.35
N PHE A 145 4.30 -9.95 15.02
CA PHE A 145 3.78 -9.28 16.22
C PHE A 145 4.32 -9.86 17.53
N GLY A 146 5.39 -10.65 17.43
CA GLY A 146 6.11 -11.19 18.59
C GLY A 146 5.69 -12.59 18.99
N GLY A 147 6.63 -13.30 19.62
CA GLY A 147 6.46 -14.68 20.04
C GLY A 147 6.55 -15.71 18.91
N PRO A 148 6.28 -17.00 19.21
CA PRO A 148 6.25 -18.06 18.21
C PRO A 148 5.14 -17.85 17.18
N ALA A 149 5.39 -18.22 15.92
CA ALA A 149 4.41 -18.19 14.84
C ALA A 149 3.47 -19.42 14.84
N TRP A 150 3.35 -20.10 15.97
CA TRP A 150 2.58 -21.34 16.13
C TRP A 150 1.72 -21.30 17.38
N SER A 151 0.44 -21.66 17.25
CA SER A 151 -0.50 -21.81 18.38
C SER A 151 -1.09 -23.22 18.42
N TYR A 152 -1.07 -23.83 19.62
CA TYR A 152 -1.60 -25.19 19.82
C TYR A 152 -3.13 -25.20 19.85
N GLN A 153 -3.71 -26.14 19.09
CA GLN A 153 -5.16 -26.38 19.06
C GLN A 153 -5.46 -27.76 19.68
N PRO A 154 -6.02 -27.80 20.90
CA PRO A 154 -6.25 -29.07 21.61
C PRO A 154 -7.19 -30.01 20.87
N ALA A 155 -8.22 -29.50 20.17
CA ALA A 155 -9.18 -30.34 19.44
C ALA A 155 -8.50 -31.15 18.32
N ARG A 156 -7.47 -30.60 17.69
CA ARG A 156 -6.66 -31.27 16.66
C ARG A 156 -5.42 -31.96 17.19
N ARG A 157 -4.98 -31.62 18.41
CA ARG A 157 -3.68 -32.01 18.97
C ARG A 157 -2.50 -31.61 18.05
N GLN A 158 -2.63 -30.46 17.40
CA GLN A 158 -1.67 -29.90 16.45
C GLN A 158 -1.48 -28.42 16.70
N TYR A 159 -0.36 -27.87 16.22
CA TYR A 159 -0.14 -26.45 16.10
C TYR A 159 -0.64 -25.99 14.73
N TYR A 160 -1.23 -24.78 14.68
CA TYR A 160 -1.45 -24.06 13.42
C TYR A 160 -0.49 -22.88 13.31
N HIS A 161 -0.08 -22.61 12.09
CA HIS A 161 0.81 -21.48 11.78
C HIS A 161 0.01 -20.18 11.68
N HIS A 162 0.60 -19.10 12.22
CA HIS A 162 0.15 -17.71 12.03
C HIS A 162 1.36 -16.80 11.91
N LYS A 163 1.44 -16.01 10.85
CA LYS A 163 2.58 -15.10 10.64
C LYS A 163 2.45 -13.83 11.50
N PHE A 164 1.23 -13.43 11.80
CA PHE A 164 0.84 -12.27 12.60
C PHE A 164 0.20 -12.69 13.91
N LEU A 165 -0.98 -12.15 14.25
CA LEU A 165 -1.69 -12.55 15.46
C LEU A 165 -2.08 -14.04 15.41
N ARG A 166 -2.17 -14.65 16.61
CA ARG A 166 -2.71 -16.01 16.73
C ARG A 166 -4.13 -16.16 16.15
N GLN A 167 -4.86 -15.06 16.06
CA GLN A 167 -6.18 -14.98 15.46
C GLN A 167 -6.16 -14.89 13.93
N GLN A 168 -4.98 -14.91 13.30
CA GLN A 168 -4.80 -14.84 11.85
C GLN A 168 -4.14 -16.13 11.32
N PRO A 169 -4.84 -17.30 11.37
CA PRO A 169 -4.31 -18.58 10.90
C PRO A 169 -3.98 -18.52 9.41
N LYS A 170 -2.78 -19.00 9.07
CA LYS A 170 -2.27 -19.00 7.70
C LYS A 170 -3.01 -19.99 6.83
N LEU A 171 -3.58 -19.51 5.72
CA LEU A 171 -4.18 -20.34 4.68
C LEU A 171 -3.10 -21.14 3.95
N ASN A 172 -3.37 -22.42 3.68
CA ASN A 172 -2.44 -23.31 3.00
C ASN A 172 -2.58 -23.21 1.47
N TRP A 173 -1.89 -22.27 0.86
CA TRP A 173 -1.88 -22.07 -0.59
C TRP A 173 -1.24 -23.23 -1.38
N MET A 174 -0.56 -24.16 -0.72
CA MET A 174 -0.10 -25.41 -1.33
C MET A 174 -1.27 -26.39 -1.55
N ASN A 175 -2.36 -26.26 -0.78
CA ASN A 175 -3.59 -27.01 -0.99
C ASN A 175 -4.38 -26.42 -2.16
N GLY A 176 -4.59 -27.21 -3.22
CA GLY A 176 -5.25 -26.75 -4.45
C GLY A 176 -6.68 -26.28 -4.24
N ALA A 177 -7.44 -26.93 -3.34
CA ALA A 177 -8.84 -26.56 -3.06
C ALA A 177 -8.91 -25.22 -2.29
N ALA A 178 -8.06 -25.04 -1.27
CA ALA A 178 -7.98 -23.80 -0.52
C ALA A 178 -7.57 -22.63 -1.41
N ARG A 179 -6.56 -22.85 -2.28
CA ARG A 179 -6.10 -21.84 -3.25
C ARG A 179 -7.20 -21.47 -4.24
N GLU A 180 -7.92 -22.43 -4.80
CA GLU A 180 -9.00 -22.13 -5.76
C GLU A 180 -10.15 -21.37 -5.09
N GLU A 181 -10.47 -21.67 -3.83
CA GLU A 181 -11.49 -20.93 -3.10
C GLU A 181 -11.06 -19.49 -2.80
N ALA A 182 -9.81 -19.29 -2.43
CA ALA A 182 -9.25 -17.93 -2.29
C ALA A 182 -9.26 -17.13 -3.61
N LEU A 183 -9.02 -17.80 -4.75
CA LEU A 183 -9.08 -17.15 -6.06
C LEU A 183 -10.51 -16.76 -6.46
N LYS A 184 -11.54 -17.49 -6.02
CA LYS A 184 -12.95 -17.14 -6.26
C LYS A 184 -13.35 -15.83 -5.57
N VAL A 185 -12.69 -15.46 -4.47
CA VAL A 185 -12.88 -14.15 -3.82
C VAL A 185 -12.60 -13.02 -4.83
N LEU A 186 -11.49 -13.13 -5.56
CA LEU A 186 -11.15 -12.14 -6.58
C LEU A 186 -12.21 -12.09 -7.70
N ASP A 187 -12.67 -13.24 -8.16
CA ASP A 187 -13.71 -13.30 -9.19
C ASP A 187 -15.00 -12.60 -8.75
N LEU A 188 -15.42 -12.84 -7.50
CA LEU A 188 -16.63 -12.26 -6.93
C LEU A 188 -16.58 -10.72 -6.95
N TRP A 189 -15.48 -10.14 -6.48
CA TRP A 189 -15.35 -8.68 -6.41
C TRP A 189 -15.12 -8.04 -7.79
N LEU A 190 -14.43 -8.75 -8.72
CA LEU A 190 -14.34 -8.32 -10.11
C LEU A 190 -15.70 -8.33 -10.83
N GLN A 191 -16.56 -9.31 -10.55
CA GLN A 191 -17.93 -9.35 -11.07
C GLN A 191 -18.79 -8.20 -10.52
N ARG A 192 -18.58 -7.79 -9.26
CA ARG A 192 -19.22 -6.62 -8.67
C ARG A 192 -18.73 -5.29 -9.28
N GLY A 193 -17.62 -5.30 -10.00
CA GLY A 193 -17.12 -4.16 -10.76
C GLY A 193 -15.89 -3.47 -10.18
N VAL A 194 -15.22 -4.07 -9.20
CA VAL A 194 -13.94 -3.60 -8.67
C VAL A 194 -12.88 -3.58 -9.78
N ASP A 195 -12.02 -2.57 -9.82
CA ASP A 195 -11.04 -2.36 -10.89
C ASP A 195 -9.69 -3.04 -10.64
N GLY A 196 -9.48 -3.54 -9.43
CA GLY A 196 -8.24 -4.22 -9.09
C GLY A 196 -8.06 -4.52 -7.62
N PHE A 197 -6.87 -4.99 -7.26
CA PHE A 197 -6.56 -5.41 -5.90
C PHE A 197 -5.18 -4.97 -5.45
N ARG A 198 -5.06 -4.66 -4.17
CA ARG A 198 -3.80 -4.69 -3.42
C ARG A 198 -3.78 -6.01 -2.66
N LEU A 199 -2.71 -6.78 -2.81
CA LEU A 199 -2.54 -8.03 -2.07
C LEU A 199 -1.71 -7.77 -0.82
N ASP A 200 -2.29 -8.08 0.32
CA ASP A 200 -1.60 -8.07 1.60
C ASP A 200 -0.54 -9.18 1.63
N VAL A 201 0.67 -8.84 2.14
CA VAL A 201 1.79 -9.77 2.34
C VAL A 201 2.03 -10.72 1.16
N ALA A 202 2.06 -10.19 -0.05
CA ALA A 202 2.10 -10.96 -1.30
C ALA A 202 3.29 -11.93 -1.42
N ASN A 203 4.35 -11.76 -0.62
CA ASN A 203 5.50 -12.65 -0.56
C ASN A 203 5.33 -13.85 0.39
N ALA A 204 4.18 -13.96 1.09
CA ALA A 204 3.98 -14.95 2.14
C ALA A 204 2.87 -15.97 1.86
N PHE A 205 2.42 -16.17 0.62
CA PHE A 205 1.42 -17.20 0.31
C PHE A 205 1.94 -18.61 0.57
N LEU A 206 3.17 -18.90 0.11
CA LEU A 206 3.80 -20.20 0.30
C LEU A 206 4.70 -20.24 1.54
N HIS A 207 5.03 -21.45 1.95
CA HIS A 207 5.98 -21.77 3.02
C HIS A 207 6.75 -23.05 2.66
N ASP A 208 7.85 -23.31 3.35
CA ASP A 208 8.62 -24.55 3.17
C ASP A 208 7.81 -25.76 3.64
N ALA A 209 7.55 -26.70 2.75
CA ALA A 209 6.78 -27.93 3.05
C ALA A 209 7.45 -28.80 4.13
N GLN A 210 8.76 -28.69 4.30
CA GLN A 210 9.53 -29.43 5.30
C GLN A 210 9.54 -28.72 6.66
N LEU A 211 8.97 -27.52 6.76
CA LEU A 211 8.91 -26.69 7.98
C LEU A 211 10.30 -26.49 8.61
N ARG A 212 11.34 -26.30 7.78
CA ARG A 212 12.71 -26.06 8.25
C ARG A 212 12.82 -24.76 9.03
N ASP A 213 13.72 -24.73 10.00
CA ASP A 213 14.03 -23.55 10.79
C ASP A 213 14.54 -22.39 9.93
N ASN A 214 14.09 -21.17 10.17
CA ASN A 214 14.67 -19.98 9.58
C ASN A 214 16.07 -19.73 10.15
N PRO A 215 17.10 -19.47 9.28
CA PRO A 215 18.42 -19.14 9.75
C PRO A 215 18.45 -17.80 10.49
N ALA A 216 19.25 -17.72 11.55
CA ALA A 216 19.50 -16.44 12.20
C ALA A 216 20.33 -15.50 11.28
N ILE A 217 20.04 -14.20 11.33
CA ILE A 217 20.91 -13.18 10.76
C ILE A 217 22.14 -13.07 11.70
N PRO A 218 23.38 -13.16 11.18
CA PRO A 218 24.59 -12.96 11.98
C PRO A 218 24.58 -11.62 12.72
N ALA A 219 25.11 -11.59 13.94
CA ALA A 219 25.01 -10.40 14.80
C ALA A 219 25.64 -9.13 14.20
N ASP A 220 26.71 -9.31 13.42
CA ASP A 220 27.42 -8.25 12.69
C ASP A 220 26.67 -7.73 11.44
N GLN A 221 25.66 -8.48 10.98
CA GLN A 221 24.79 -8.12 9.86
C GLN A 221 23.41 -7.61 10.31
N ARG A 222 23.13 -7.64 11.63
CA ARG A 222 21.90 -7.08 12.19
C ARG A 222 22.05 -5.57 12.26
N GLY A 223 21.19 -4.82 11.56
CA GLY A 223 21.04 -3.39 11.79
C GLY A 223 20.53 -3.11 13.21
N ALA A 224 20.17 -1.86 13.49
CA ALA A 224 19.46 -1.51 14.71
C ALA A 224 18.06 -2.15 14.66
N VAL A 225 17.96 -3.38 15.11
CA VAL A 225 16.68 -4.10 15.21
C VAL A 225 16.01 -3.63 16.48
N GLU A 226 14.84 -3.04 16.36
CA GLU A 226 14.01 -2.75 17.52
C GLU A 226 13.69 -4.09 18.24
N TRP A 227 13.82 -4.09 19.56
CA TRP A 227 13.58 -5.30 20.38
C TRP A 227 12.15 -5.85 20.22
N SER A 228 11.16 -5.01 19.83
CA SER A 228 9.80 -5.43 19.45
C SER A 228 9.76 -6.22 18.14
N ALA A 229 10.79 -6.11 17.31
CA ALA A 229 10.88 -6.74 16.00
C ALA A 229 11.78 -7.99 16.01
N ALA A 230 11.64 -8.87 17.01
CA ALA A 230 12.45 -10.09 17.14
C ALA A 230 12.42 -10.97 15.88
N ALA A 231 11.33 -10.97 15.12
CA ALA A 231 11.23 -11.65 13.83
C ALA A 231 12.31 -11.21 12.85
N ASN A 232 12.72 -9.94 12.88
CA ASN A 232 13.77 -9.39 12.02
C ASN A 232 15.19 -9.91 12.34
N MET A 233 15.35 -10.75 13.38
CA MET A 233 16.60 -11.46 13.65
C MET A 233 16.75 -12.75 12.83
N GLN A 234 15.71 -13.13 12.08
CA GLN A 234 15.69 -14.31 11.23
C GLN A 234 15.69 -13.93 9.75
N ARG A 235 16.32 -14.76 8.92
CA ARG A 235 16.14 -14.71 7.47
C ARG A 235 14.88 -15.52 7.13
N HIS A 236 13.80 -14.83 6.77
CA HIS A 236 12.51 -15.43 6.43
C HIS A 236 12.54 -16.11 5.06
N ILE A 237 13.30 -17.20 4.92
CA ILE A 237 13.47 -17.95 3.66
C ILE A 237 12.66 -19.25 3.63
N HIS A 238 12.02 -19.61 4.75
CA HIS A 238 11.21 -20.83 4.85
C HIS A 238 9.74 -20.55 5.20
N ASP A 239 9.42 -19.43 5.81
CA ASP A 239 8.04 -19.03 6.14
C ASP A 239 7.47 -17.98 5.17
N SER A 240 8.32 -17.38 4.33
CA SER A 240 7.96 -16.43 3.25
C SER A 240 9.10 -16.34 2.21
N ASN A 241 8.90 -15.54 1.17
CA ASN A 241 9.90 -15.25 0.15
C ASN A 241 10.41 -16.45 -0.67
N LEU A 242 9.62 -17.52 -0.76
CA LEU A 242 9.96 -18.66 -1.60
C LEU A 242 9.90 -18.25 -3.09
N GLU A 243 10.84 -18.74 -3.89
CA GLU A 243 10.86 -18.45 -5.33
C GLU A 243 9.61 -18.97 -6.04
N GLU A 244 9.08 -20.10 -5.58
CA GLU A 244 7.85 -20.71 -6.08
C GLU A 244 6.62 -19.82 -5.89
N ASN A 245 6.67 -18.87 -4.93
CA ASN A 245 5.59 -17.90 -4.70
C ASN A 245 5.32 -17.05 -5.94
N LYS A 246 6.31 -16.84 -6.80
CA LYS A 246 6.17 -16.16 -8.09
C LYS A 246 5.12 -16.80 -9.00
N ALA A 247 5.05 -18.13 -9.02
CA ALA A 247 4.04 -18.84 -9.80
C ALA A 247 2.63 -18.59 -9.26
N VAL A 248 2.47 -18.46 -7.93
CA VAL A 248 1.19 -18.10 -7.30
C VAL A 248 0.77 -16.69 -7.73
N LEU A 249 1.67 -15.73 -7.66
CA LEU A 249 1.41 -14.35 -8.05
C LEU A 249 1.05 -14.23 -9.55
N ASP A 250 1.70 -15.01 -10.40
CA ASP A 250 1.38 -15.09 -11.83
C ASP A 250 -0.03 -15.68 -12.08
N VAL A 251 -0.44 -16.69 -11.31
CA VAL A 251 -1.80 -17.24 -11.36
C VAL A 251 -2.83 -16.17 -10.95
N ILE A 252 -2.57 -15.46 -9.86
CA ILE A 252 -3.45 -14.37 -9.39
C ILE A 252 -3.57 -13.28 -10.47
N ARG A 253 -2.45 -12.80 -11.01
CA ARG A 253 -2.46 -11.79 -12.08
C ARG A 253 -3.30 -12.25 -13.28
N ARG A 254 -3.07 -13.46 -13.77
CA ARG A 254 -3.82 -14.00 -14.91
C ARG A 254 -5.31 -14.12 -14.62
N ARG A 255 -5.69 -14.48 -13.39
CA ARG A 255 -7.10 -14.52 -12.98
C ARG A 255 -7.73 -13.14 -13.06
N VAL A 256 -7.06 -12.12 -12.52
CA VAL A 256 -7.52 -10.73 -12.55
C VAL A 256 -7.61 -10.18 -13.99
N GLU A 257 -6.63 -10.48 -14.85
CA GLU A 257 -6.63 -10.06 -16.26
C GLU A 257 -7.72 -10.75 -17.08
N ALA A 258 -8.05 -12.01 -16.78
CA ALA A 258 -9.05 -12.79 -17.52
C ALA A 258 -10.51 -12.34 -17.26
N ALA A 259 -10.77 -11.67 -16.14
CA ALA A 259 -12.08 -11.12 -15.79
C ALA A 259 -12.34 -9.81 -16.55
N SER A 260 -12.67 -9.91 -17.85
CA SER A 260 -12.86 -8.77 -18.75
C SER A 260 -14.20 -8.04 -18.51
N PRO A 261 -14.25 -6.69 -18.63
CA PRO A 261 -15.48 -5.88 -18.55
C PRO A 261 -16.50 -6.18 -19.66
N SER A 262 -16.08 -6.81 -20.77
CA SER A 262 -16.95 -7.08 -21.91
C SER A 262 -18.09 -8.09 -21.64
N ALA A 263 -18.11 -8.71 -20.47
CA ALA A 263 -19.21 -9.61 -20.05
C ALA A 263 -20.46 -8.86 -19.53
N ARG A 264 -20.40 -7.55 -19.30
CA ARG A 264 -21.55 -6.78 -18.79
C ARG A 264 -22.70 -6.55 -19.80
N SER A 265 -22.53 -6.88 -21.08
CA SER A 265 -23.57 -6.70 -22.11
C SER A 265 -24.31 -7.98 -22.52
N ALA A 266 -23.99 -9.12 -21.92
CA ALA A 266 -24.70 -10.37 -22.20
C ALA A 266 -25.59 -10.73 -20.99
N THR A 267 -26.86 -10.42 -21.13
CA THR A 267 -27.95 -10.95 -20.30
C THR A 267 -27.85 -12.47 -20.12
N GLU A 268 -27.94 -12.89 -18.85
CA GLU A 268 -28.37 -14.23 -18.40
C GLU A 268 -27.78 -15.45 -19.13
N GLY A 269 -26.78 -16.06 -18.53
CA GLY A 269 -26.26 -17.39 -18.89
C GLY A 269 -24.88 -17.63 -18.30
N GLU A 270 -24.74 -18.59 -17.42
CA GLU A 270 -23.47 -19.09 -16.92
C GLU A 270 -22.48 -19.36 -18.06
N VAL A 271 -21.42 -18.62 -18.15
CA VAL A 271 -20.33 -18.88 -19.12
C VAL A 271 -19.38 -19.91 -18.48
N PRO A 272 -19.28 -21.14 -19.04
CA PRO A 272 -18.38 -22.16 -18.49
C PRO A 272 -16.92 -21.71 -18.56
N VAL A 273 -16.14 -22.03 -17.53
CA VAL A 273 -14.70 -21.75 -17.42
C VAL A 273 -13.89 -22.24 -18.65
N ALA A 274 -14.37 -23.28 -19.34
CA ALA A 274 -13.80 -23.78 -20.59
C ALA A 274 -13.89 -22.78 -21.77
N ALA A 275 -14.90 -21.91 -21.81
CA ALA A 275 -15.04 -20.89 -22.85
C ALA A 275 -14.06 -19.72 -22.67
N LEU A 276 -13.63 -19.46 -21.44
CA LEU A 276 -12.56 -18.50 -21.12
C LEU A 276 -11.18 -18.99 -21.63
N ALA A 277 -10.94 -20.30 -21.61
CA ALA A 277 -9.71 -20.90 -22.13
C ALA A 277 -9.62 -20.86 -23.66
N MET A 278 -10.75 -20.98 -24.39
CA MET A 278 -10.77 -20.95 -25.86
C MET A 278 -10.56 -19.54 -26.45
N ARG A 279 -11.04 -18.47 -25.78
CA ARG A 279 -10.79 -17.07 -26.23
C ARG A 279 -9.32 -16.63 -26.12
N ARG A 280 -8.50 -17.35 -25.33
CA ARG A 280 -7.05 -17.14 -25.23
C ARG A 280 -6.25 -17.51 -26.48
N ALA A 281 -6.78 -18.38 -27.34
CA ALA A 281 -6.11 -18.84 -28.55
C ALA A 281 -6.15 -17.78 -29.70
N GLU A 282 -6.98 -16.75 -29.59
CA GLU A 282 -7.26 -15.79 -30.67
C GLU A 282 -6.66 -14.39 -30.51
N GLY A 283 -5.69 -14.19 -29.62
CA GLY A 283 -4.84 -12.99 -29.66
C GLY A 283 -5.45 -11.67 -29.15
N ASP A 284 -6.66 -11.67 -28.55
CA ASP A 284 -7.41 -10.46 -28.17
C ASP A 284 -7.18 -9.95 -26.74
N ILE A 285 -6.23 -10.50 -25.98
CA ILE A 285 -5.89 -9.99 -24.64
C ILE A 285 -4.72 -9.00 -24.74
N LYS A 286 -4.99 -7.86 -25.35
CA LYS A 286 -4.11 -6.68 -25.26
C LYS A 286 -4.78 -5.63 -24.40
N ASN A 287 -4.20 -5.37 -23.20
CA ASN A 287 -4.58 -4.38 -22.19
C ASN A 287 -5.81 -4.75 -21.34
N SER A 288 -5.60 -5.53 -20.30
CA SER A 288 -6.56 -5.63 -19.20
C SER A 288 -6.68 -4.26 -18.51
N ASP A 289 -7.92 -3.76 -18.37
CA ASP A 289 -8.23 -2.55 -17.58
C ASP A 289 -8.14 -2.79 -16.07
N ARG A 290 -7.64 -3.96 -15.65
CA ARG A 290 -7.52 -4.38 -14.25
C ARG A 290 -6.10 -4.20 -13.75
N PHE A 291 -5.98 -3.91 -12.45
CA PHE A 291 -4.69 -3.71 -11.80
C PHE A 291 -4.58 -4.56 -10.53
N VAL A 292 -3.48 -5.28 -10.38
CA VAL A 292 -3.15 -5.97 -9.13
C VAL A 292 -1.72 -5.69 -8.75
N PHE A 293 -1.52 -5.23 -7.51
CA PHE A 293 -0.21 -4.97 -6.96
C PHE A 293 -0.07 -5.59 -5.56
N GLY A 294 1.16 -5.82 -5.15
CA GLY A 294 1.46 -6.50 -3.89
C GLY A 294 2.23 -5.63 -2.91
N GLU A 295 2.01 -5.90 -1.63
CA GLU A 295 2.90 -5.51 -0.57
C GLU A 295 3.92 -6.62 -0.34
N PHE A 296 5.19 -6.23 -0.20
CA PHE A 296 6.30 -7.14 0.06
C PHE A 296 7.05 -6.71 1.32
N SER A 297 7.13 -7.58 2.30
CA SER A 297 7.79 -7.31 3.59
C SER A 297 9.33 -7.45 3.55
N GLU A 298 9.92 -7.68 2.38
CA GLU A 298 11.35 -7.94 2.21
C GLU A 298 12.04 -6.88 1.36
N GLU A 299 13.39 -6.93 1.35
CA GLU A 299 14.22 -6.09 0.50
C GLU A 299 13.89 -6.26 -0.99
N PHE A 300 14.05 -5.18 -1.77
CA PHE A 300 13.66 -5.17 -3.18
C PHE A 300 14.44 -6.19 -4.03
N GLU A 301 15.69 -6.49 -3.70
CA GLU A 301 16.50 -7.50 -4.39
C GLU A 301 15.83 -8.88 -4.41
N ARG A 302 15.05 -9.20 -3.37
CA ARG A 302 14.26 -10.44 -3.31
C ARG A 302 12.86 -10.27 -3.86
N SER A 303 12.16 -9.18 -3.46
CA SER A 303 10.81 -8.91 -3.94
C SER A 303 10.77 -8.53 -5.42
N GLY A 304 11.84 -7.96 -5.97
CA GLY A 304 11.97 -7.64 -7.38
C GLY A 304 11.77 -8.84 -8.31
N CYS A 305 12.09 -10.05 -7.87
CA CYS A 305 11.84 -11.27 -8.67
C CYS A 305 10.33 -11.52 -8.87
N TYR A 306 9.45 -10.92 -8.08
CA TYR A 306 7.99 -11.08 -8.17
C TYR A 306 7.31 -10.10 -9.15
N LEU A 307 8.09 -9.17 -9.73
CA LEU A 307 7.59 -8.06 -10.56
C LEU A 307 8.14 -8.00 -11.99
N PRO A 308 8.55 -9.10 -12.65
CA PRO A 308 8.97 -9.00 -14.04
C PRO A 308 7.79 -8.57 -14.92
N SER A 309 8.11 -7.88 -16.02
CA SER A 309 7.12 -7.28 -16.92
C SER A 309 6.09 -8.27 -17.51
N ASP A 310 6.47 -9.56 -17.60
CA ASP A 310 5.68 -10.63 -18.22
C ASP A 310 5.10 -11.67 -17.25
N LYS A 311 5.52 -11.65 -15.97
CA LYS A 311 5.13 -12.64 -14.94
C LYS A 311 5.01 -11.98 -13.57
N GLY A 312 4.37 -12.67 -12.61
CA GLY A 312 4.12 -12.14 -11.30
C GLY A 312 3.04 -11.05 -11.32
N LEU A 313 3.09 -10.10 -10.41
CA LEU A 313 2.12 -9.01 -10.34
C LEU A 313 2.45 -7.87 -11.31
N HIS A 314 1.47 -6.97 -11.56
CA HIS A 314 1.68 -5.77 -12.38
C HIS A 314 2.68 -4.80 -11.76
N ALA A 315 2.63 -4.66 -10.43
CA ALA A 315 3.47 -3.78 -9.64
C ALA A 315 3.51 -4.23 -8.18
N GLY A 316 4.31 -3.54 -7.37
CA GLY A 316 4.35 -3.77 -5.93
C GLY A 316 5.22 -2.75 -5.24
N TYR A 317 5.14 -2.69 -3.93
CA TYR A 317 5.98 -1.87 -3.07
C TYR A 317 6.56 -2.71 -1.93
N ASN A 318 7.64 -2.22 -1.37
CA ASN A 318 8.22 -2.74 -0.14
C ASN A 318 8.37 -1.62 0.90
N PHE A 319 8.83 -1.97 2.08
CA PHE A 319 8.96 -1.04 3.19
C PHE A 319 10.18 -0.11 3.13
N ALA A 320 11.05 -0.20 2.13
CA ALA A 320 12.29 0.59 2.08
C ALA A 320 12.03 2.10 2.10
N LEU A 321 11.09 2.61 1.29
CA LEU A 321 10.72 4.03 1.31
C LEU A 321 9.82 4.37 2.51
N LEU A 322 8.99 3.43 2.96
CA LEU A 322 8.15 3.58 4.14
C LEU A 322 8.99 3.69 5.44
N ALA A 323 10.16 3.06 5.48
CA ALA A 323 11.10 3.10 6.60
C ALA A 323 12.19 4.20 6.45
N ALA A 324 12.33 4.80 5.27
CA ALA A 324 13.36 5.82 5.03
C ALA A 324 13.17 7.05 5.92
N THR A 325 14.26 7.57 6.48
CA THR A 325 14.30 8.76 7.36
C THR A 325 15.12 9.91 6.79
N ASP A 326 15.84 9.67 5.69
CA ASP A 326 16.73 10.66 5.09
C ASP A 326 16.91 10.45 3.57
N ALA A 327 17.59 11.40 2.94
CA ALA A 327 17.88 11.39 1.51
C ALA A 327 18.80 10.24 1.10
N ALA A 328 19.69 9.78 1.98
CA ALA A 328 20.64 8.70 1.66
C ALA A 328 19.92 7.36 1.54
N ALA A 329 19.02 7.05 2.46
CA ALA A 329 18.18 5.86 2.41
C ALA A 329 17.30 5.83 1.14
N ILE A 330 16.69 6.97 0.78
CA ILE A 330 15.90 7.08 -0.44
C ILE A 330 16.79 6.88 -1.67
N ARG A 331 17.96 7.51 -1.74
CA ARG A 331 18.91 7.36 -2.85
C ARG A 331 19.30 5.89 -3.03
N ALA A 332 19.69 5.20 -1.96
CA ALA A 332 20.07 3.78 -2.00
C ALA A 332 18.95 2.90 -2.57
N HIS A 333 17.69 3.18 -2.19
CA HIS A 333 16.55 2.46 -2.75
C HIS A 333 16.35 2.76 -4.25
N LEU A 334 16.49 4.02 -4.67
CA LEU A 334 16.39 4.39 -6.09
C LEU A 334 17.52 3.78 -6.93
N GLU A 335 18.74 3.67 -6.38
CA GLU A 335 19.85 2.95 -7.00
C GLU A 335 19.56 1.45 -7.17
N THR A 336 18.89 0.87 -6.18
CA THR A 336 18.41 -0.52 -6.27
C THR A 336 17.35 -0.67 -7.36
N LEU A 337 16.33 0.21 -7.40
CA LEU A 337 15.31 0.19 -8.44
C LEU A 337 15.89 0.36 -9.86
N ALA A 338 16.96 1.16 -10.00
CA ALA A 338 17.63 1.38 -11.29
C ALA A 338 18.28 0.10 -11.88
N LYS A 339 18.57 -0.91 -11.04
CA LYS A 339 19.07 -2.22 -11.49
C LYS A 339 17.99 -3.06 -12.20
N TYR A 340 16.71 -2.67 -12.04
CA TYR A 340 15.54 -3.41 -12.55
C TYR A 340 14.65 -2.50 -13.42
N PRO A 341 15.15 -2.01 -14.58
CA PRO A 341 14.45 -1.01 -15.40
C PRO A 341 13.10 -1.49 -15.96
N ASP A 342 12.95 -2.80 -16.15
CA ASP A 342 11.73 -3.42 -16.68
C ASP A 342 10.62 -3.55 -15.62
N HIS A 343 10.96 -3.42 -14.32
CA HIS A 343 9.98 -3.46 -13.25
C HIS A 343 9.26 -2.12 -13.10
N TRP A 344 7.96 -2.19 -12.80
CA TRP A 344 7.18 -1.01 -12.50
C TRP A 344 6.84 -0.98 -11.01
N PRO A 345 7.48 -0.12 -10.21
CA PRO A 345 7.22 -0.07 -8.77
C PRO A 345 5.91 0.67 -8.45
N CYS A 346 5.28 0.32 -7.33
CA CYS A 346 4.45 1.25 -6.59
C CYS A 346 5.33 2.04 -5.62
N ILE A 347 5.08 3.32 -5.49
CA ILE A 347 5.87 4.25 -4.66
C ILE A 347 5.00 4.79 -3.54
N SER A 348 5.41 4.59 -2.30
CA SER A 348 4.76 5.12 -1.11
C SER A 348 5.77 5.57 -0.07
N PHE A 349 5.55 6.73 0.54
CA PHE A 349 6.28 7.18 1.72
C PHE A 349 5.46 7.05 3.01
N SER A 350 4.14 6.85 2.90
CA SER A 350 3.23 6.76 4.04
C SER A 350 2.11 5.78 3.73
N ASN A 351 1.67 5.05 4.75
CA ASN A 351 0.47 4.23 4.72
C ASN A 351 -0.10 4.09 6.14
N HIS A 352 -1.04 3.19 6.35
CA HIS A 352 -1.69 2.94 7.64
C HIS A 352 -0.86 2.09 8.63
N ASP A 353 0.38 1.73 8.28
CA ASP A 353 1.25 0.86 9.09
C ASP A 353 2.53 1.55 9.57
N VAL A 354 2.83 2.75 9.07
CA VAL A 354 4.08 3.45 9.39
C VAL A 354 3.82 4.87 9.86
N ILE A 355 4.76 5.41 10.64
CA ILE A 355 4.75 6.80 11.11
C ILE A 355 4.63 7.73 9.90
N ARG A 356 3.74 8.70 9.99
CA ARG A 356 3.46 9.67 8.92
C ARG A 356 4.72 10.40 8.45
N THR A 357 4.82 10.61 7.15
CA THR A 357 5.96 11.23 6.47
C THR A 357 6.36 12.57 7.08
N ALA A 358 5.38 13.44 7.39
CA ALA A 358 5.62 14.75 7.98
C ALA A 358 6.30 14.68 9.37
N THR A 359 6.07 13.62 10.14
CA THR A 359 6.75 13.38 11.42
C THR A 359 8.12 12.75 11.20
N ARG A 360 8.22 11.75 10.34
CA ARG A 360 9.44 10.97 10.11
C ARG A 360 10.58 11.81 9.51
N PHE A 361 10.26 12.74 8.62
CA PHE A 361 11.23 13.66 8.01
C PHE A 361 11.32 15.04 8.71
N GLY A 362 10.51 15.27 9.75
CA GLY A 362 10.52 16.48 10.56
C GLY A 362 9.64 17.61 10.06
N ALA A 363 9.50 18.62 10.91
CA ALA A 363 8.67 19.78 10.63
C ALA A 363 9.16 20.55 9.37
N GLY A 364 8.24 20.91 8.49
CA GLY A 364 8.56 21.60 7.23
C GLY A 364 8.79 20.67 6.03
N SER A 365 8.98 19.36 6.25
CA SER A 365 9.26 18.42 5.17
C SER A 365 8.04 18.07 4.28
N ALA A 366 6.81 18.29 4.74
CA ALA A 366 5.60 17.81 4.08
C ALA A 366 5.54 18.13 2.58
N LYS A 367 5.76 19.40 2.20
CA LYS A 367 5.71 19.82 0.79
C LYS A 367 6.84 19.25 -0.05
N VAL A 368 8.06 19.20 0.46
CA VAL A 368 9.20 18.64 -0.29
C VAL A 368 9.03 17.12 -0.47
N MET A 369 8.44 16.41 0.49
CA MET A 369 8.13 14.98 0.37
C MET A 369 7.01 14.71 -0.63
N LEU A 370 5.97 15.54 -0.66
CA LEU A 370 4.92 15.48 -1.70
C LEU A 370 5.51 15.72 -3.10
N ALA A 371 6.39 16.72 -3.23
CA ALA A 371 7.08 17.00 -4.49
C ALA A 371 7.94 15.81 -4.93
N LEU A 372 8.67 15.20 -4.00
CA LEU A 372 9.49 14.02 -4.27
C LEU A 372 8.60 12.83 -4.68
N LEU A 373 7.54 12.53 -3.93
CA LEU A 373 6.60 11.46 -4.29
C LEU A 373 6.10 11.65 -5.74
N CYS A 374 5.62 12.85 -6.08
CA CYS A 374 5.07 13.14 -7.41
C CYS A 374 6.12 13.08 -8.53
N ALA A 375 7.40 13.26 -8.22
CA ALA A 375 8.50 13.22 -9.19
C ALA A 375 9.01 11.80 -9.47
N LEU A 376 8.77 10.82 -8.59
CA LEU A 376 9.31 9.48 -8.71
C LEU A 376 8.64 8.66 -9.84
N ARG A 377 9.42 7.72 -10.39
CA ARG A 377 8.95 6.76 -11.39
C ARG A 377 8.17 5.63 -10.73
N GLY A 378 6.92 5.43 -11.15
CA GLY A 378 6.08 4.35 -10.63
C GLY A 378 4.61 4.73 -10.59
N THR A 379 3.79 3.81 -10.09
CA THR A 379 2.42 4.09 -9.64
C THR A 379 2.51 4.64 -8.23
N LEU A 380 1.99 5.85 -8.01
CA LEU A 380 2.09 6.51 -6.72
C LEU A 380 0.96 6.08 -5.80
N LEU A 381 1.29 5.80 -4.55
CA LEU A 381 0.34 5.54 -3.48
C LEU A 381 0.38 6.74 -2.52
N LEU A 382 -0.69 7.51 -2.48
CA LEU A 382 -0.87 8.69 -1.62
C LEU A 382 -1.82 8.31 -0.49
N TYR A 383 -1.34 8.30 0.75
CA TYR A 383 -2.16 7.95 1.91
C TYR A 383 -3.00 9.14 2.37
N GLN A 384 -4.27 8.91 2.77
CA GLN A 384 -5.17 9.95 3.29
C GLN A 384 -4.49 10.82 4.37
N GLY A 385 -4.58 12.13 4.20
CA GLY A 385 -3.97 13.14 5.09
C GLY A 385 -2.52 13.45 4.77
N GLU A 386 -1.84 12.71 3.88
CA GLU A 386 -0.51 13.06 3.40
C GLU A 386 -0.57 14.33 2.55
N GLU A 387 -1.62 14.49 1.74
CA GLU A 387 -1.90 15.70 0.96
C GLU A 387 -2.10 16.96 1.81
N LEU A 388 -2.47 16.78 3.08
CA LEU A 388 -2.59 17.84 4.08
C LEU A 388 -1.31 18.08 4.87
N GLY A 389 -0.32 17.19 4.75
CA GLY A 389 0.87 17.20 5.59
C GLY A 389 0.59 16.83 7.05
N LEU A 390 -0.38 15.98 7.32
CA LEU A 390 -0.71 15.57 8.69
C LEU A 390 0.47 14.87 9.36
N PRO A 391 0.84 15.27 10.59
CA PRO A 391 1.83 14.57 11.40
C PRO A 391 1.21 13.35 12.08
N GLU A 392 2.08 12.50 12.63
CA GLU A 392 1.71 11.42 13.55
C GLU A 392 1.05 11.98 14.81
N VAL A 393 0.07 11.27 15.35
CA VAL A 393 -0.57 11.65 16.61
C VAL A 393 -0.03 10.79 17.75
N GLU A 394 0.46 11.46 18.80
CA GLU A 394 0.90 10.81 20.02
C GLU A 394 -0.30 10.39 20.86
N LEU A 395 -0.50 9.08 21.01
CA LEU A 395 -1.60 8.51 21.78
C LEU A 395 -1.14 8.02 23.15
N ARG A 396 -2.00 8.15 24.15
CA ARG A 396 -1.84 7.52 25.47
C ARG A 396 -2.27 6.06 25.39
N ARG A 397 -1.77 5.22 26.31
CA ARG A 397 -2.08 3.78 26.34
C ARG A 397 -3.59 3.50 26.34
N ASP A 398 -4.36 4.28 27.08
CA ASP A 398 -5.82 4.12 27.17
C ASP A 398 -6.57 4.46 25.88
N GLN A 399 -5.91 5.09 24.92
CA GLN A 399 -6.43 5.45 23.60
C GLN A 399 -6.04 4.46 22.50
N LEU A 400 -5.07 3.58 22.78
CA LEU A 400 -4.59 2.62 21.79
C LEU A 400 -5.66 1.58 21.47
N LYS A 401 -5.73 1.23 20.20
CA LYS A 401 -6.59 0.19 19.62
C LYS A 401 -5.75 -0.90 18.94
N ASP A 402 -4.55 -0.55 18.45
CA ASP A 402 -3.64 -1.51 17.84
C ASP A 402 -3.11 -2.50 18.89
N PRO A 403 -3.35 -3.82 18.73
CA PRO A 403 -2.92 -4.82 19.70
C PRO A 403 -1.40 -4.85 19.89
N VAL A 404 -0.63 -4.52 18.84
CA VAL A 404 0.84 -4.48 18.93
C VAL A 404 1.30 -3.27 19.76
N GLY A 405 0.61 -2.13 19.59
CA GLY A 405 0.87 -0.93 20.38
C GLY A 405 0.60 -1.14 21.87
N ASP A 406 -0.51 -1.77 22.23
CA ASP A 406 -0.81 -2.07 23.63
C ASP A 406 0.19 -3.08 24.24
N LEU A 407 0.61 -4.09 23.47
CA LEU A 407 1.56 -5.12 23.91
C LEU A 407 2.93 -4.55 24.26
N TYR A 408 3.45 -3.60 23.44
CA TYR A 408 4.82 -3.10 23.57
C TYR A 408 4.91 -1.69 24.16
N TYR A 409 3.80 -1.11 24.61
CA TYR A 409 3.80 0.22 25.23
C TYR A 409 4.77 0.30 26.44
N PRO A 410 5.54 1.38 26.65
CA PRO A 410 5.54 2.65 25.86
C PRO A 410 6.58 2.68 24.72
N LEU A 411 7.35 1.63 24.52
CA LEU A 411 8.51 1.60 23.64
C LEU A 411 8.10 1.57 22.14
N PHE A 412 7.02 0.86 21.84
CA PHE A 412 6.37 0.92 20.55
C PHE A 412 4.87 1.14 20.77
N LYS A 413 4.30 2.19 20.17
CA LYS A 413 2.91 2.59 20.36
C LYS A 413 1.97 2.06 19.28
N GLY A 414 2.46 1.17 18.42
CA GLY A 414 1.67 0.64 17.32
C GLY A 414 1.44 1.65 16.19
N ARG A 415 0.38 1.41 15.44
CA ARG A 415 0.05 2.10 14.18
C ARG A 415 -1.08 3.13 14.32
N ASP A 416 -1.69 3.27 15.47
CA ASP A 416 -2.89 4.12 15.67
C ASP A 416 -2.64 5.60 15.38
N GLY A 417 -1.42 6.08 15.61
CA GLY A 417 -1.07 7.49 15.40
C GLY A 417 -1.21 7.96 13.95
N CYS A 418 -0.95 7.08 12.99
CA CYS A 418 -1.15 7.37 11.56
C CYS A 418 -2.58 7.07 11.08
N ARG A 419 -3.41 6.37 11.89
CA ARG A 419 -4.78 5.96 11.56
C ARG A 419 -5.86 6.91 12.07
N THR A 420 -5.47 8.04 12.65
CA THR A 420 -6.39 9.02 13.22
C THR A 420 -7.31 9.64 12.17
N PRO A 421 -8.52 10.12 12.57
CA PRO A 421 -9.54 10.64 11.67
C PRO A 421 -9.08 11.80 10.80
N MET A 422 -9.60 11.86 9.57
CA MET A 422 -9.42 12.97 8.64
C MET A 422 -10.07 14.26 9.17
N PRO A 423 -9.34 15.39 9.20
CA PRO A 423 -9.87 16.67 9.63
C PRO A 423 -10.51 17.42 8.44
N TRP A 424 -11.83 17.38 8.34
CA TRP A 424 -12.56 18.00 7.23
C TRP A 424 -12.86 19.48 7.45
N ASP A 425 -13.31 19.85 8.66
CA ASP A 425 -13.81 21.18 8.95
C ASP A 425 -13.38 21.63 10.35
N ALA A 426 -12.47 22.60 10.42
CA ALA A 426 -11.89 23.12 11.64
C ALA A 426 -12.93 23.71 12.62
N ALA A 427 -14.10 24.15 12.12
CA ALA A 427 -15.16 24.78 12.91
C ALA A 427 -16.15 23.76 13.53
N LYS A 428 -16.10 22.50 13.08
CA LYS A 428 -17.04 21.46 13.53
C LYS A 428 -16.47 20.61 14.66
N PRO A 429 -17.34 20.02 15.52
CA PRO A 429 -16.91 19.01 16.46
C PRO A 429 -16.12 17.89 15.74
N HIS A 430 -15.11 17.35 16.41
CA HIS A 430 -14.24 16.31 15.86
C HIS A 430 -13.70 16.63 14.46
N LEU A 431 -13.53 17.92 14.19
CA LEU A 431 -13.05 18.45 12.91
C LEU A 431 -13.90 18.01 11.70
N GLY A 432 -15.20 17.77 11.91
CA GLY A 432 -16.14 17.37 10.88
C GLY A 432 -16.01 15.93 10.41
N PHE A 433 -15.25 15.09 11.11
CA PHE A 433 -15.16 13.66 10.83
C PHE A 433 -16.45 12.94 11.24
N THR A 434 -16.96 13.20 12.45
CA THR A 434 -18.14 12.58 13.04
C THR A 434 -18.96 13.59 13.86
N THR A 435 -20.22 13.30 14.07
CA THR A 435 -21.06 13.98 15.06
C THR A 435 -21.07 13.28 16.42
N GLY A 436 -20.59 12.04 16.49
CA GLY A 436 -20.43 11.23 17.70
C GLY A 436 -19.02 11.30 18.29
N SER A 437 -18.63 10.27 19.03
CA SER A 437 -17.26 10.11 19.55
C SER A 437 -16.39 9.34 18.57
N PRO A 438 -15.30 9.91 18.05
CA PRO A 438 -14.47 9.21 17.09
C PRO A 438 -13.77 8.00 17.71
N TRP A 439 -13.56 6.94 16.93
CA TRP A 439 -12.90 5.70 17.36
C TRP A 439 -11.45 5.90 17.81
N LEU A 440 -10.74 6.88 17.21
CA LEU A 440 -9.45 7.42 17.64
C LEU A 440 -9.54 8.95 17.73
N PRO A 441 -8.79 9.59 18.63
CA PRO A 441 -8.81 11.04 18.75
C PRO A 441 -8.11 11.72 17.58
N THR A 442 -8.46 12.98 17.31
CA THR A 442 -7.70 13.86 16.41
C THR A 442 -6.48 14.44 17.12
N GLY A 443 -5.43 14.73 16.37
CA GLY A 443 -4.22 15.36 16.91
C GLY A 443 -4.32 16.87 17.08
N PRO A 444 -3.46 17.47 17.92
CA PRO A 444 -3.50 18.92 18.21
C PRO A 444 -3.22 19.78 16.96
N ALA A 445 -2.42 19.29 16.01
CA ALA A 445 -2.13 20.01 14.77
C ALA A 445 -3.26 19.92 13.73
N HIS A 446 -4.17 18.96 13.86
CA HIS A 446 -5.18 18.65 12.84
C HIS A 446 -6.14 19.80 12.58
N GLN A 447 -6.46 20.63 13.58
CA GLN A 447 -7.37 21.76 13.39
C GLN A 447 -6.81 22.77 12.38
N ALA A 448 -5.54 23.16 12.53
CA ALA A 448 -4.88 24.10 11.61
C ALA A 448 -4.62 23.49 10.21
N LEU A 449 -4.57 22.17 10.13
CA LEU A 449 -4.34 21.41 8.89
C LEU A 449 -5.64 20.87 8.27
N ALA A 450 -6.80 21.22 8.82
CA ALA A 450 -8.09 20.77 8.31
C ALA A 450 -8.29 21.17 6.84
N VAL A 451 -9.01 20.35 6.10
CA VAL A 451 -9.33 20.63 4.68
C VAL A 451 -9.91 22.02 4.51
N SER A 452 -10.87 22.43 5.37
CA SER A 452 -11.51 23.74 5.32
C SER A 452 -10.53 24.92 5.44
N GLU A 453 -9.45 24.76 6.19
CA GLU A 453 -8.42 25.80 6.33
C GLU A 453 -7.49 25.80 5.12
N GLN A 454 -7.09 24.64 4.66
CA GLN A 454 -6.17 24.52 3.52
C GLN A 454 -6.81 24.89 2.18
N GLU A 455 -8.12 24.72 2.02
CA GLU A 455 -8.87 25.19 0.83
C GLU A 455 -8.85 26.74 0.69
N ARG A 456 -8.69 27.46 1.78
CA ARG A 456 -8.62 28.94 1.79
C ARG A 456 -7.22 29.47 1.54
N ASP A 457 -6.20 28.63 1.65
CA ASP A 457 -4.79 29.00 1.50
C ASP A 457 -4.20 28.40 0.22
N GLY A 458 -4.02 29.22 -0.81
CA GLY A 458 -3.34 28.82 -2.05
C GLY A 458 -1.88 28.37 -1.88
N GLY A 459 -1.26 28.66 -0.73
CA GLY A 459 0.06 28.19 -0.33
C GLY A 459 0.04 26.88 0.46
N SER A 460 -1.11 26.31 0.79
CA SER A 460 -1.26 25.10 1.61
C SER A 460 -0.61 23.86 0.96
N ALA A 461 -0.43 22.80 1.76
CA ALA A 461 0.01 21.48 1.27
C ALA A 461 -0.99 20.89 0.30
N LEU A 462 -2.30 21.03 0.59
CA LEU A 462 -3.39 20.58 -0.27
C LEU A 462 -3.36 21.25 -1.66
N ALA A 463 -3.28 22.58 -1.68
CA ALA A 463 -3.19 23.33 -2.95
C ALA A 463 -1.93 22.94 -3.74
N TYR A 464 -0.81 22.73 -3.04
CA TYR A 464 0.44 22.30 -3.65
C TYR A 464 0.34 20.87 -4.21
N THR A 465 -0.26 19.93 -3.47
CA THR A 465 -0.50 18.55 -3.93
C THR A 465 -1.29 18.54 -5.24
N ARG A 466 -2.37 19.31 -5.33
CA ARG A 466 -3.18 19.41 -6.56
C ARG A 466 -2.36 19.90 -7.76
N ARG A 467 -1.53 20.94 -7.57
CA ARG A 467 -0.64 21.43 -8.63
C ARG A 467 0.38 20.38 -9.08
N LEU A 468 0.96 19.64 -8.13
CA LEU A 468 1.91 18.57 -8.43
C LEU A 468 1.26 17.42 -9.21
N LEU A 469 0.07 16.98 -8.81
CA LEU A 469 -0.65 15.88 -9.47
C LEU A 469 -1.12 16.31 -10.87
N GLU A 470 -1.60 17.55 -11.03
CA GLU A 470 -1.94 18.12 -12.32
C GLU A 470 -0.70 18.20 -13.24
N ALA A 471 0.44 18.64 -12.71
CA ALA A 471 1.69 18.67 -13.46
C ALA A 471 2.13 17.28 -13.89
N ARG A 472 2.05 16.28 -12.98
CA ARG A 472 2.36 14.91 -13.34
C ARG A 472 1.49 14.36 -14.48
N GLN A 473 0.22 14.75 -14.54
CA GLN A 473 -0.66 14.37 -15.66
C GLN A 473 -0.26 15.06 -16.97
N ARG A 474 0.20 16.33 -16.92
CA ARG A 474 0.59 17.11 -18.10
C ARG A 474 1.97 16.75 -18.66
N HIS A 475 2.90 16.27 -17.80
CA HIS A 475 4.28 15.98 -18.18
C HIS A 475 4.51 14.47 -18.33
N PRO A 476 4.57 13.92 -19.56
CA PRO A 476 4.87 12.50 -19.79
C PRO A 476 6.14 12.03 -19.09
N ALA A 477 7.18 12.87 -19.05
CA ALA A 477 8.43 12.58 -18.35
C ALA A 477 8.19 12.28 -16.85
N LEU A 478 7.34 13.06 -16.17
CA LEU A 478 7.00 12.81 -14.77
C LEU A 478 6.10 11.57 -14.59
N ARG A 479 5.18 11.33 -15.53
CA ARG A 479 4.22 10.23 -15.44
C ARG A 479 4.86 8.87 -15.76
N ASN A 480 5.47 8.74 -16.94
CA ASN A 480 5.92 7.47 -17.49
C ASN A 480 7.43 7.37 -17.71
N GLY A 481 8.12 8.51 -17.67
CA GLY A 481 9.52 8.61 -18.05
C GLY A 481 10.47 7.75 -17.22
N SER A 482 11.63 7.52 -17.77
CA SER A 482 12.76 6.93 -17.05
C SER A 482 13.21 7.82 -15.90
N LEU A 483 14.04 7.30 -15.01
CA LEU A 483 14.65 8.03 -13.91
C LEU A 483 16.16 7.76 -13.91
N SER A 484 16.96 8.82 -14.00
CA SER A 484 18.42 8.76 -13.95
C SER A 484 18.93 9.63 -12.80
N LEU A 485 19.55 9.01 -11.79
CA LEU A 485 20.08 9.70 -10.63
C LEU A 485 21.24 10.63 -11.02
N LEU A 486 21.31 11.79 -10.38
CA LEU A 486 22.44 12.72 -10.46
C LEU A 486 23.29 12.59 -9.20
N SER A 487 24.62 12.72 -9.39
CA SER A 487 25.56 12.86 -8.28
C SER A 487 25.45 14.25 -7.64
N GLY A 488 25.71 14.37 -6.35
CA GLY A 488 25.68 15.66 -5.63
C GLY A 488 25.19 15.53 -4.21
N GLU A 489 25.07 16.66 -3.50
CA GLU A 489 24.61 16.72 -2.12
C GLU A 489 23.09 16.55 -2.01
N ALA A 490 22.35 17.13 -2.97
CA ALA A 490 20.90 17.00 -3.01
C ALA A 490 20.47 15.62 -3.52
N LEU A 491 19.28 15.17 -3.17
CA LEU A 491 18.62 14.07 -3.86
C LEU A 491 18.13 14.60 -5.22
N ALA A 492 18.79 14.20 -6.29
CA ALA A 492 18.52 14.74 -7.62
C ALA A 492 18.50 13.65 -8.68
N PHE A 493 17.62 13.82 -9.67
CA PHE A 493 17.51 12.92 -10.82
C PHE A 493 16.89 13.64 -12.03
N VAL A 494 17.07 13.06 -13.20
CA VAL A 494 16.39 13.46 -14.44
C VAL A 494 15.27 12.48 -14.72
N ARG A 495 14.09 13.00 -15.02
CA ARG A 495 12.98 12.25 -15.62
C ARG A 495 12.95 12.52 -17.13
N GLU A 496 12.79 11.45 -17.93
CA GLU A 496 12.88 11.58 -19.39
C GLU A 496 11.85 10.69 -20.09
N ASP A 497 11.08 11.28 -21.02
CA ASP A 497 10.17 10.59 -21.91
C ASP A 497 10.21 11.26 -23.29
N GLY A 498 10.77 10.58 -24.29
CA GLY A 498 11.01 11.15 -25.61
C GLY A 498 11.95 12.36 -25.55
N GLU A 499 11.47 13.51 -26.00
CA GLU A 499 12.23 14.76 -25.97
C GLU A 499 12.06 15.55 -24.67
N GLU A 500 11.08 15.19 -23.85
CA GLU A 500 10.84 15.86 -22.58
C GLU A 500 11.81 15.37 -21.50
N ARG A 501 12.59 16.30 -20.94
CA ARG A 501 13.56 16.02 -19.87
C ARG A 501 13.38 17.02 -18.75
N ILE A 502 13.15 16.53 -17.54
CA ILE A 502 12.93 17.35 -16.34
C ILE A 502 13.95 16.96 -15.27
N ALA A 503 14.77 17.93 -14.85
CA ALA A 503 15.60 17.80 -13.68
C ALA A 503 14.74 18.05 -12.43
N CYS A 504 14.79 17.11 -11.50
CA CYS A 504 14.07 17.13 -10.22
C CYS A 504 15.10 17.12 -9.09
N VAL A 505 15.07 18.12 -8.21
CA VAL A 505 16.08 18.32 -7.16
C VAL A 505 15.42 18.59 -5.82
N PHE A 506 15.86 17.87 -4.78
CA PHE A 506 15.22 17.89 -3.46
C PHE A 506 16.29 18.05 -2.37
N ASN A 507 16.10 19.03 -1.51
CA ASN A 507 16.84 19.17 -0.26
C ASN A 507 15.93 18.74 0.90
N LEU A 508 16.21 17.58 1.48
CA LEU A 508 15.47 17.02 2.61
C LEU A 508 16.12 17.33 3.96
N SER A 509 17.05 18.28 3.99
CA SER A 509 17.81 18.65 5.18
C SER A 509 17.48 20.07 5.67
N GLU A 510 17.92 20.39 6.89
CA GLU A 510 17.77 21.71 7.52
C GLU A 510 18.85 22.72 7.10
N ARG A 511 19.80 22.33 6.24
CA ARG A 511 20.88 23.20 5.74
C ARG A 511 20.71 23.51 4.27
N GLU A 512 21.36 24.58 3.81
CA GLU A 512 21.49 24.87 2.39
C GLU A 512 22.36 23.80 1.71
N VAL A 513 21.98 23.38 0.48
CA VAL A 513 22.76 22.45 -0.34
C VAL A 513 22.91 22.98 -1.76
N MET A 514 23.99 22.57 -2.42
CA MET A 514 24.25 22.88 -3.83
C MET A 514 24.17 21.64 -4.70
N GLN A 515 23.59 21.81 -5.90
CA GLN A 515 23.48 20.77 -6.90
C GLN A 515 23.94 21.27 -8.27
N ALA A 516 24.83 20.54 -8.91
CA ALA A 516 25.15 20.73 -10.32
C ALA A 516 24.08 20.11 -11.20
N LEU A 517 23.65 20.84 -12.22
CA LEU A 517 22.68 20.36 -13.21
C LEU A 517 23.40 19.93 -14.49
N PRO A 518 22.88 18.93 -15.23
CA PRO A 518 23.54 18.35 -16.41
C PRO A 518 23.48 19.24 -17.66
N GLY A 519 22.97 20.47 -17.55
CA GLY A 519 22.86 21.43 -18.65
C GLY A 519 22.03 22.65 -18.29
N SER A 520 21.74 23.47 -19.28
CA SER A 520 20.84 24.60 -19.11
C SER A 520 19.42 24.12 -18.81
N CYS A 521 18.81 24.73 -17.80
CA CYS A 521 17.47 24.41 -17.35
C CYS A 521 16.59 25.66 -17.33
N SER A 522 15.35 25.52 -17.75
CA SER A 522 14.29 26.51 -17.54
C SER A 522 13.45 26.09 -16.33
N PRO A 523 13.35 26.90 -15.27
CA PRO A 523 12.55 26.56 -14.09
C PRO A 523 11.09 26.27 -14.44
N LEU A 524 10.53 25.25 -13.82
CA LEU A 524 9.09 24.98 -13.82
C LEU A 524 8.49 25.47 -12.50
N ASP A 525 7.27 26.00 -12.56
CA ASP A 525 6.55 26.49 -11.36
C ASP A 525 5.95 25.32 -10.54
N LEU A 526 6.82 24.39 -10.15
CA LEU A 526 6.50 23.20 -9.37
C LEU A 526 7.31 23.09 -8.07
N GLY A 527 8.19 24.05 -7.86
CA GLY A 527 9.08 24.06 -6.69
C GLY A 527 8.36 24.42 -5.38
N THR A 528 9.05 24.19 -4.27
CA THR A 528 8.68 24.67 -2.94
C THR A 528 9.94 25.07 -2.19
N GLY A 529 9.81 26.01 -1.24
CA GLY A 529 10.95 26.54 -0.49
C GLY A 529 11.79 27.52 -1.30
N GLN A 530 13.08 27.62 -0.98
CA GLN A 530 14.01 28.57 -1.61
C GLN A 530 14.92 27.86 -2.61
N ALA A 531 14.99 28.36 -3.82
CA ALA A 531 15.89 27.86 -4.85
C ALA A 531 16.46 29.00 -5.69
N VAL A 532 17.77 29.02 -5.90
CA VAL A 532 18.48 30.00 -6.71
C VAL A 532 19.30 29.29 -7.77
N LEU A 533 18.95 29.50 -9.04
CA LEU A 533 19.69 28.97 -10.18
C LEU A 533 20.68 30.00 -10.72
N SER A 534 21.97 29.63 -10.80
CA SER A 534 23.03 30.42 -11.38
C SER A 534 23.83 29.60 -12.40
N GLY A 535 23.55 29.81 -13.69
CA GLY A 535 24.08 28.95 -14.74
C GLY A 535 23.59 27.52 -14.61
N SER A 536 24.49 26.56 -14.43
CA SER A 536 24.18 25.15 -14.16
C SER A 536 24.28 24.78 -12.68
N ARG A 537 24.39 25.74 -11.77
CA ARG A 537 24.42 25.52 -10.32
C ARG A 537 23.11 25.94 -9.68
N LEU A 538 22.52 25.04 -8.93
CA LEU A 538 21.30 25.26 -8.18
C LEU A 538 21.63 25.23 -6.68
N THR A 539 21.27 26.29 -5.97
CA THR A 539 21.32 26.36 -4.50
C THR A 539 19.91 26.20 -3.95
N LEU A 540 19.72 25.28 -3.02
CA LEU A 540 18.44 24.99 -2.37
C LEU A 540 18.51 25.25 -0.89
N GLY A 541 17.61 26.08 -0.37
CA GLY A 541 17.42 26.24 1.07
C GLY A 541 16.88 24.97 1.73
N PRO A 542 16.72 24.98 3.07
CA PRO A 542 16.15 23.86 3.82
C PRO A 542 14.78 23.41 3.28
N PHE A 543 14.54 22.10 3.26
CA PHE A 543 13.25 21.49 2.86
C PHE A 543 12.68 22.09 1.57
N SER A 544 13.51 22.17 0.53
CA SER A 544 13.15 22.77 -0.76
C SER A 544 13.14 21.75 -1.89
N ALA A 545 12.25 21.95 -2.85
CA ALA A 545 12.20 21.21 -4.09
C ALA A 545 12.27 22.17 -5.30
N TRP A 546 12.93 21.71 -6.36
CA TRP A 546 13.02 22.44 -7.60
C TRP A 546 12.87 21.51 -8.81
N PHE A 547 12.20 22.03 -9.85
CA PHE A 547 12.00 21.35 -11.12
C PHE A 547 12.42 22.26 -12.26
N GLY A 548 13.07 21.70 -13.27
CA GLY A 548 13.45 22.48 -14.46
C GLY A 548 13.47 21.62 -15.71
N ALA A 549 12.92 22.18 -16.79
CA ALA A 549 13.02 21.60 -18.10
C ALA A 549 14.46 21.74 -18.62
N LEU A 550 15.09 20.62 -18.98
CA LEU A 550 16.42 20.57 -19.56
C LEU A 550 16.33 20.86 -21.06
N SER A 551 17.21 21.73 -21.54
CA SER A 551 17.36 21.93 -22.99
C SER A 551 17.73 20.61 -23.66
N PRO A 552 17.27 20.35 -24.90
CA PRO A 552 17.73 19.20 -25.67
C PRO A 552 19.26 19.13 -25.66
N ALA A 553 19.82 17.92 -25.51
CA ALA A 553 21.25 17.74 -25.67
C ALA A 553 21.66 18.26 -27.07
N ALA A 554 22.63 19.16 -27.14
CA ALA A 554 23.19 19.52 -28.43
C ALA A 554 23.65 18.23 -29.11
N ARG A 555 23.07 17.90 -30.27
CA ARG A 555 23.41 16.74 -31.09
C ARG A 555 24.85 16.84 -31.60
#